data_c1f0212dafc763476fb8e61d05b1cacc
#
_entry.id   c1f0212dafc763476fb8e61d05b1cacc
#
_cell.length_a   1.000
_cell.length_b   1.000
_cell.length_c   1.000
_cell.angle_alpha   90.00
_cell.angle_beta   90.00
_cell.angle_gamma   90.00
#
_symmetry.space_group_name_H-M   'P 1'
#
loop_
_entity.id
_entity.type
_entity.pdbx_description
1 polymer ?
#
loop_
_entity_poly.entity_id
_entity_poly.type
_entity_poly.pdbx_seq_one_letter_code
_entity_poly.pdbx_strand_id
1 'polypeptide(L)'
;MQTTAVINQKGGVGKTTTVMNLGAALGLLGRRVLLIDLDPQANLSAHLGVFDSALKSATSYEVLVEEVPLAKAILPTAETHVSLVPSTRDLAGAELELVSAMGRETRLMEAIAALVKAAKPAFDDILIDCPPSLGLLSLNALAAADRVLVPLQAEFFGLQGYARLMDIITLVQRRLNPKLVLGGIVACKVDKRARITTDVLAEVKQWAGESFFESMIRPNVKLSEATSHGKSVFRYAAASNGAEDYLALAREFLLRTAGVKASEQPAAWLKLVQDQKDEARATARAMKQAWREAIPVPDPPLEPTTPAPVEPVQATPAPQPKSKAKPKAPQPKLSASATPAASVAPRESADSQAKQTASATPEKPSSKSVPAPRKSPTVIRTAARRVPTPSKAPESTS
;
A
#
# COMPACT_ATOMS: atom_id res chain seq x y z
N MET A 1 14.62 -1.56 -19.82
CA MET A 1 13.29 -1.36 -19.22
C MET A 1 12.87 -2.65 -18.55
N GLN A 2 12.35 -2.58 -17.35
CA GLN A 2 11.87 -3.74 -16.59
C GLN A 2 10.45 -3.48 -16.10
N THR A 3 9.58 -4.47 -16.25
CA THR A 3 8.18 -4.40 -15.84
C THR A 3 7.94 -5.27 -14.61
N THR A 4 7.39 -4.67 -13.55
CA THR A 4 7.13 -5.34 -12.27
C THR A 4 5.66 -5.23 -11.91
N ALA A 5 4.97 -6.38 -11.75
CA ALA A 5 3.62 -6.42 -11.20
C ALA A 5 3.68 -6.48 -9.67
N VAL A 6 2.99 -5.57 -9.00
CA VAL A 6 2.89 -5.55 -7.53
C VAL A 6 1.54 -6.13 -7.15
N ILE A 7 1.55 -7.34 -6.59
CA ILE A 7 0.33 -8.13 -6.40
C ILE A 7 0.28 -8.83 -5.04
N ASN A 8 -0.91 -8.86 -4.45
CA ASN A 8 -1.29 -9.73 -3.33
C ASN A 8 -2.81 -9.76 -3.24
N GLN A 9 -3.38 -10.94 -2.94
CA GLN A 9 -4.83 -11.13 -2.77
C GLN A 9 -5.40 -10.38 -1.56
N LYS A 10 -4.61 -10.20 -0.51
CA LYS A 10 -5.06 -9.53 0.71
C LYS A 10 -5.20 -8.02 0.45
N GLY A 11 -6.38 -7.47 0.75
CA GLY A 11 -6.59 -6.03 0.78
C GLY A 11 -5.79 -5.37 1.90
N GLY A 12 -5.35 -4.12 1.68
CA GLY A 12 -4.70 -3.32 2.72
C GLY A 12 -3.28 -3.73 3.10
N VAL A 13 -2.63 -4.66 2.40
CA VAL A 13 -1.23 -5.06 2.67
C VAL A 13 -0.20 -4.02 2.25
N GLY A 14 -0.61 -2.99 1.48
CA GLY A 14 0.26 -1.92 1.02
C GLY A 14 0.69 -2.04 -0.44
N LYS A 15 -0.05 -2.72 -1.32
CA LYS A 15 0.25 -2.81 -2.77
C LYS A 15 0.40 -1.42 -3.39
N THR A 16 -0.67 -0.65 -3.42
CA THR A 16 -0.72 0.71 -3.96
C THR A 16 0.30 1.64 -3.30
N THR A 17 0.42 1.58 -1.96
CA THR A 17 1.42 2.35 -1.21
C THR A 17 2.84 1.98 -1.65
N THR A 18 3.10 0.71 -1.93
CA THR A 18 4.41 0.24 -2.41
C THR A 18 4.67 0.71 -3.83
N VAL A 19 3.70 0.57 -4.75
CA VAL A 19 3.86 1.04 -6.14
C VAL A 19 4.19 2.53 -6.16
N MET A 20 3.41 3.34 -5.46
CA MET A 20 3.60 4.79 -5.39
C MET A 20 4.96 5.18 -4.81
N ASN A 21 5.30 4.68 -3.62
CA ASN A 21 6.49 5.14 -2.91
C ASN A 21 7.78 4.47 -3.44
N LEU A 22 7.73 3.23 -3.91
CA LEU A 22 8.84 2.62 -4.64
C LEU A 22 9.11 3.36 -5.95
N GLY A 23 8.06 3.69 -6.72
CA GLY A 23 8.17 4.47 -7.94
C GLY A 23 8.79 5.85 -7.70
N ALA A 24 8.32 6.57 -6.67
CA ALA A 24 8.87 7.86 -6.29
C ALA A 24 10.35 7.74 -5.83
N ALA A 25 10.70 6.72 -5.05
CA ALA A 25 12.08 6.47 -4.63
C ALA A 25 13.00 6.17 -5.83
N LEU A 26 12.56 5.33 -6.76
CA LEU A 26 13.30 5.05 -8.00
C LEU A 26 13.51 6.33 -8.83
N GLY A 27 12.48 7.19 -8.91
CA GLY A 27 12.59 8.50 -9.55
C GLY A 27 13.63 9.40 -8.89
N LEU A 28 13.71 9.45 -7.56
CA LEU A 28 14.74 10.17 -6.81
C LEU A 28 16.15 9.59 -7.02
N LEU A 29 16.24 8.30 -7.34
CA LEU A 29 17.49 7.60 -7.71
C LEU A 29 17.83 7.78 -9.21
N GLY A 30 17.10 8.66 -9.93
CA GLY A 30 17.37 9.00 -11.32
C GLY A 30 16.77 8.07 -12.36
N ARG A 31 15.87 7.15 -11.97
CA ARG A 31 15.17 6.24 -12.88
C ARG A 31 13.92 6.92 -13.45
N ARG A 32 13.64 6.69 -14.72
CA ARG A 32 12.38 7.12 -15.35
C ARG A 32 11.36 6.01 -15.15
N VAL A 33 10.31 6.29 -14.40
CA VAL A 33 9.35 5.30 -13.93
C VAL A 33 7.98 5.56 -14.54
N LEU A 34 7.34 4.52 -15.07
CA LEU A 34 5.93 4.52 -15.42
C LEU A 34 5.16 3.68 -14.39
N LEU A 35 4.19 4.28 -13.75
CA LEU A 35 3.22 3.59 -12.91
C LEU A 35 1.97 3.30 -13.74
N ILE A 36 1.42 2.09 -13.62
CA ILE A 36 0.17 1.70 -14.28
C ILE A 36 -0.81 1.25 -13.20
N ASP A 37 -1.92 1.95 -13.07
CA ASP A 37 -3.00 1.60 -12.15
C ASP A 37 -3.97 0.63 -12.85
N LEU A 38 -4.06 -0.60 -12.38
CA LEU A 38 -5.00 -1.63 -12.84
C LEU A 38 -6.05 -2.00 -11.79
N ASP A 39 -6.14 -1.24 -10.69
CA ASP A 39 -7.20 -1.44 -9.71
C ASP A 39 -8.41 -0.57 -10.08
N PRO A 40 -9.62 -1.13 -10.28
CA PRO A 40 -10.83 -0.35 -10.51
C PRO A 40 -11.19 0.62 -9.37
N GLN A 41 -10.59 0.46 -8.19
CA GLN A 41 -10.71 1.43 -7.11
C GLN A 41 -9.93 2.72 -7.37
N ALA A 42 -9.04 2.76 -8.38
CA ALA A 42 -8.21 3.90 -8.79
C ALA A 42 -7.44 4.55 -7.62
N ASN A 43 -7.02 3.74 -6.65
CA ASN A 43 -6.34 4.24 -5.46
C ASN A 43 -4.97 4.83 -5.78
N LEU A 44 -4.19 4.23 -6.69
CA LEU A 44 -2.90 4.76 -7.10
C LEU A 44 -3.06 6.13 -7.79
N SER A 45 -4.04 6.23 -8.67
CA SER A 45 -4.40 7.48 -9.38
C SER A 45 -4.75 8.58 -8.38
N ALA A 46 -5.67 8.32 -7.46
CA ALA A 46 -6.06 9.26 -6.42
C ALA A 46 -4.89 9.65 -5.49
N HIS A 47 -4.04 8.71 -5.11
CA HIS A 47 -2.86 8.95 -4.27
C HIS A 47 -1.79 9.82 -4.96
N LEU A 48 -1.82 9.92 -6.29
CA LEU A 48 -0.97 10.82 -7.07
C LEU A 48 -1.68 12.13 -7.47
N GLY A 49 -2.86 12.38 -6.89
CA GLY A 49 -3.64 13.59 -7.13
C GLY A 49 -4.39 13.62 -8.46
N VAL A 50 -4.53 12.47 -9.12
CA VAL A 50 -5.29 12.30 -10.35
C VAL A 50 -6.67 11.74 -10.01
N PHE A 51 -7.72 12.54 -10.24
CA PHE A 51 -9.09 12.18 -9.91
C PHE A 51 -9.92 12.02 -11.17
N ASP A 52 -10.83 11.06 -11.18
CA ASP A 52 -11.70 10.67 -12.28
C ASP A 52 -12.42 11.87 -12.92
N SER A 53 -13.01 12.74 -12.11
CA SER A 53 -13.73 13.94 -12.57
C SER A 53 -12.89 14.96 -13.35
N ALA A 54 -11.57 14.88 -13.28
CA ALA A 54 -10.63 15.79 -13.94
C ALA A 54 -9.94 15.17 -15.16
N LEU A 55 -10.11 13.86 -15.41
CA LEU A 55 -9.45 13.15 -16.49
C LEU A 55 -10.04 13.54 -17.85
N LYS A 56 -9.13 13.95 -18.76
CA LYS A 56 -9.41 14.19 -20.18
C LYS A 56 -8.61 13.27 -21.10
N SER A 57 -7.77 12.41 -20.53
CA SER A 57 -6.91 11.46 -21.21
C SER A 57 -7.50 10.06 -21.14
N ALA A 58 -7.02 9.16 -21.99
CA ALA A 58 -7.31 7.74 -21.87
C ALA A 58 -6.77 7.19 -20.54
N THR A 59 -7.35 6.10 -20.07
CA THR A 59 -7.03 5.39 -18.84
C THR A 59 -6.64 3.95 -19.10
N SER A 60 -6.41 3.18 -18.09
CA SER A 60 -6.18 1.73 -18.22
C SER A 60 -7.38 1.01 -18.86
N TYR A 61 -8.60 1.55 -18.70
CA TYR A 61 -9.79 0.99 -19.33
C TYR A 61 -9.70 1.06 -20.86
N GLU A 62 -9.52 2.26 -21.44
CA GLU A 62 -9.45 2.44 -22.89
C GLU A 62 -8.24 1.70 -23.49
N VAL A 63 -7.14 1.59 -22.75
CA VAL A 63 -5.98 0.80 -23.20
C VAL A 63 -6.31 -0.68 -23.32
N LEU A 64 -7.04 -1.25 -22.35
CA LEU A 64 -7.35 -2.69 -22.35
C LEU A 64 -8.55 -3.05 -23.22
N VAL A 65 -9.61 -2.23 -23.22
CA VAL A 65 -10.89 -2.53 -23.88
C VAL A 65 -10.91 -1.99 -25.30
N GLU A 66 -10.56 -0.71 -25.48
CA GLU A 66 -10.62 -0.01 -26.75
C GLU A 66 -9.31 -0.05 -27.55
N GLU A 67 -8.26 -0.71 -27.03
CA GLU A 67 -6.94 -0.82 -27.63
C GLU A 67 -6.29 0.55 -27.94
N VAL A 68 -6.64 1.56 -27.15
CA VAL A 68 -6.00 2.87 -27.27
C VAL A 68 -4.50 2.75 -26.99
N PRO A 69 -3.62 3.31 -27.83
CA PRO A 69 -2.19 3.26 -27.58
C PRO A 69 -1.80 3.75 -26.18
N LEU A 70 -1.02 2.96 -25.45
CA LEU A 70 -0.62 3.26 -24.05
C LEU A 70 -0.01 4.66 -23.91
N ALA A 71 0.71 5.14 -24.93
CA ALA A 71 1.28 6.48 -24.95
C ALA A 71 0.25 7.62 -24.77
N LYS A 72 -1.02 7.41 -25.17
CA LYS A 72 -2.09 8.40 -25.01
C LYS A 72 -2.68 8.45 -23.59
N ALA A 73 -2.44 7.40 -22.80
CA ALA A 73 -2.89 7.31 -21.43
C ALA A 73 -1.83 7.77 -20.41
N ILE A 74 -0.60 8.07 -20.86
CA ILE A 74 0.49 8.47 -19.96
C ILE A 74 0.34 9.93 -19.55
N LEU A 75 0.24 10.17 -18.25
CA LEU A 75 0.20 11.49 -17.64
C LEU A 75 1.49 11.76 -16.84
N PRO A 76 2.01 12.99 -16.88
CA PRO A 76 3.06 13.40 -15.95
C PRO A 76 2.50 13.47 -14.53
N THR A 77 3.34 13.17 -13.54
CA THR A 77 3.00 13.37 -12.13
C THR A 77 3.84 14.50 -11.52
N ALA A 78 3.49 14.87 -10.31
CA ALA A 78 4.30 15.81 -9.55
C ALA A 78 5.56 15.15 -8.92
N GLU A 79 5.67 13.81 -8.98
CA GLU A 79 6.83 13.09 -8.49
C GLU A 79 7.98 13.14 -9.51
N THR A 80 9.22 13.25 -9.02
CA THR A 80 10.41 13.35 -9.86
C THR A 80 10.56 12.11 -10.76
N HIS A 81 10.63 12.30 -12.07
CA HIS A 81 10.82 11.26 -13.09
C HIS A 81 9.76 10.16 -13.09
N VAL A 82 8.55 10.41 -12.55
CA VAL A 82 7.45 9.45 -12.48
C VAL A 82 6.29 9.91 -13.36
N SER A 83 5.80 9.01 -14.19
CA SER A 83 4.57 9.17 -14.97
C SER A 83 3.54 8.11 -14.56
N LEU A 84 2.27 8.35 -14.89
CA LEU A 84 1.15 7.49 -14.51
C LEU A 84 0.26 7.18 -15.72
N VAL A 85 -0.16 5.93 -15.86
CA VAL A 85 -1.38 5.54 -16.57
C VAL A 85 -2.46 5.37 -15.54
N PRO A 86 -3.47 6.26 -15.52
CA PRO A 86 -4.49 6.25 -14.47
C PRO A 86 -5.54 5.16 -14.69
N SER A 87 -6.21 4.77 -13.62
CA SER A 87 -7.43 3.96 -13.62
C SER A 87 -8.65 4.81 -13.29
N THR A 88 -9.82 4.30 -13.66
CA THR A 88 -11.13 4.80 -13.25
C THR A 88 -12.02 3.64 -12.81
N ARG A 89 -13.21 3.97 -12.28
CA ARG A 89 -14.20 2.96 -11.91
C ARG A 89 -14.71 2.17 -13.10
N ASP A 90 -14.66 2.73 -14.30
CA ASP A 90 -15.07 2.06 -15.54
C ASP A 90 -14.27 0.79 -15.81
N LEU A 91 -13.02 0.73 -15.30
CA LEU A 91 -12.19 -0.47 -15.38
C LEU A 91 -12.84 -1.71 -14.73
N ALA A 92 -13.81 -1.54 -13.82
CA ALA A 92 -14.59 -2.67 -13.29
C ALA A 92 -15.40 -3.38 -14.39
N GLY A 93 -15.82 -2.66 -15.42
CA GLY A 93 -16.54 -3.22 -16.59
C GLY A 93 -15.65 -4.02 -17.51
N ALA A 94 -14.35 -3.72 -17.56
CA ALA A 94 -13.42 -4.34 -18.47
C ALA A 94 -13.37 -5.89 -18.37
N GLU A 95 -13.50 -6.45 -17.17
CA GLU A 95 -13.50 -7.91 -16.99
C GLU A 95 -14.70 -8.57 -17.71
N LEU A 96 -15.87 -7.91 -17.75
CA LEU A 96 -17.06 -8.42 -18.45
C LEU A 96 -16.95 -8.20 -19.97
N GLU A 97 -16.51 -7.04 -20.38
CA GLU A 97 -16.40 -6.67 -21.79
C GLU A 97 -15.35 -7.50 -22.54
N LEU A 98 -14.27 -7.80 -21.87
CA LEU A 98 -13.20 -8.63 -22.41
C LEU A 98 -13.48 -10.14 -22.40
N VAL A 99 -14.60 -10.63 -21.83
CA VAL A 99 -14.90 -12.08 -21.76
C VAL A 99 -14.82 -12.76 -23.12
N SER A 100 -15.34 -12.13 -24.16
CA SER A 100 -15.35 -12.68 -25.54
C SER A 100 -14.17 -12.23 -26.39
N ALA A 101 -13.30 -11.35 -25.90
CA ALA A 101 -12.19 -10.82 -26.67
C ALA A 101 -11.06 -11.85 -26.79
N MET A 102 -10.53 -12.00 -28.02
CA MET A 102 -9.32 -12.79 -28.24
C MET A 102 -8.10 -12.06 -27.66
N GLY A 103 -7.16 -12.83 -27.06
CA GLY A 103 -5.96 -12.25 -26.46
C GLY A 103 -6.22 -11.37 -25.23
N ARG A 104 -7.40 -11.48 -24.62
CA ARG A 104 -7.82 -10.66 -23.48
C ARG A 104 -6.84 -10.66 -22.30
N GLU A 105 -6.08 -11.74 -22.12
CA GLU A 105 -5.08 -11.88 -21.06
C GLU A 105 -3.75 -11.18 -21.38
N THR A 106 -3.53 -10.77 -22.65
CA THR A 106 -2.25 -10.20 -23.15
C THR A 106 -2.34 -8.75 -23.61
N ARG A 107 -3.50 -8.10 -23.49
CA ARG A 107 -3.74 -6.72 -23.93
C ARG A 107 -2.72 -5.72 -23.40
N LEU A 108 -2.43 -5.78 -22.10
CA LEU A 108 -1.44 -4.89 -21.50
C LEU A 108 -0.02 -5.20 -22.00
N MET A 109 0.33 -6.48 -22.16
CA MET A 109 1.63 -6.90 -22.71
C MET A 109 1.83 -6.33 -24.13
N GLU A 110 0.81 -6.41 -24.97
CA GLU A 110 0.84 -5.89 -26.36
C GLU A 110 0.94 -4.35 -26.36
N ALA A 111 0.19 -3.67 -25.48
CA ALA A 111 0.25 -2.22 -25.34
C ALA A 111 1.63 -1.72 -24.89
N ILE A 112 2.27 -2.40 -23.91
CA ILE A 112 3.64 -2.10 -23.48
C ILE A 112 4.65 -2.41 -24.60
N ALA A 113 4.51 -3.52 -25.31
CA ALA A 113 5.39 -3.87 -26.43
C ALA A 113 5.29 -2.83 -27.57
N ALA A 114 4.09 -2.32 -27.86
CA ALA A 114 3.87 -1.26 -28.84
C ALA A 114 4.54 0.06 -28.40
N LEU A 115 4.45 0.43 -27.11
CA LEU A 115 5.11 1.60 -26.54
C LEU A 115 6.63 1.52 -26.72
N VAL A 116 7.22 0.35 -26.46
CA VAL A 116 8.67 0.14 -26.61
C VAL A 116 9.12 0.25 -28.06
N LYS A 117 8.30 -0.25 -29.02
CA LYS A 117 8.61 -0.17 -30.44
C LYS A 117 8.49 1.25 -31.02
N ALA A 118 7.55 2.05 -30.51
CA ALA A 118 7.25 3.39 -31.04
C ALA A 118 8.26 4.46 -30.61
N ALA A 119 8.94 4.29 -29.49
CA ALA A 119 9.90 5.25 -28.95
C ALA A 119 11.17 4.52 -28.49
N LYS A 120 12.34 5.22 -28.49
CA LYS A 120 13.44 4.80 -27.61
C LYS A 120 12.86 4.65 -26.21
N PRO A 121 13.20 3.60 -25.44
CA PRO A 121 12.55 3.33 -24.17
C PRO A 121 12.54 4.60 -23.31
N ALA A 122 11.34 5.21 -23.21
CA ALA A 122 11.16 6.45 -22.46
C ALA A 122 11.29 6.18 -20.95
N PHE A 123 11.16 4.92 -20.54
CA PHE A 123 11.14 4.48 -19.14
C PHE A 123 12.21 3.41 -18.89
N ASP A 124 12.74 3.42 -17.68
CA ASP A 124 13.70 2.42 -17.21
C ASP A 124 12.98 1.32 -16.45
N ASP A 125 11.91 1.66 -15.73
CA ASP A 125 11.08 0.76 -14.93
C ASP A 125 9.58 1.04 -15.14
N ILE A 126 8.78 -0.03 -15.21
CA ILE A 126 7.32 0.02 -15.17
C ILE A 126 6.87 -0.72 -13.92
N LEU A 127 6.04 -0.08 -13.08
CA LEU A 127 5.41 -0.70 -11.91
C LEU A 127 3.90 -0.75 -12.13
N ILE A 128 3.30 -1.93 -12.01
CA ILE A 128 1.86 -2.15 -12.22
C ILE A 128 1.21 -2.41 -10.87
N ASP A 129 0.25 -1.56 -10.47
CA ASP A 129 -0.58 -1.78 -9.29
C ASP A 129 -1.75 -2.71 -9.64
N CYS A 130 -1.82 -3.85 -8.98
CA CYS A 130 -2.82 -4.86 -9.25
C CYS A 130 -3.97 -4.82 -8.24
N PRO A 131 -5.22 -5.11 -8.66
CA PRO A 131 -6.34 -5.29 -7.74
C PRO A 131 -6.10 -6.46 -6.77
N PRO A 132 -6.86 -6.56 -5.67
CA PRO A 132 -6.77 -7.69 -4.75
C PRO A 132 -7.35 -9.00 -5.33
N SER A 133 -8.10 -8.93 -6.44
CA SER A 133 -8.61 -10.09 -7.16
C SER A 133 -7.52 -10.74 -8.03
N LEU A 134 -7.60 -12.03 -8.26
CA LEU A 134 -6.78 -12.73 -9.25
C LEU A 134 -7.59 -12.95 -10.55
N GLY A 135 -8.33 -11.92 -10.97
CA GLY A 135 -9.13 -11.89 -12.19
C GLY A 135 -8.31 -11.54 -13.44
N LEU A 136 -9.02 -11.15 -14.50
CA LEU A 136 -8.43 -10.86 -15.81
C LEU A 136 -7.45 -9.67 -15.77
N LEU A 137 -7.71 -8.66 -14.95
CA LEU A 137 -6.81 -7.50 -14.78
C LEU A 137 -5.45 -7.95 -14.20
N SER A 138 -5.49 -8.79 -13.17
CA SER A 138 -4.26 -9.37 -12.59
C SER A 138 -3.52 -10.28 -13.57
N LEU A 139 -4.23 -11.05 -14.38
CA LEU A 139 -3.62 -11.87 -15.44
C LEU A 139 -2.93 -10.99 -16.50
N ASN A 140 -3.53 -9.85 -16.90
CA ASN A 140 -2.89 -8.89 -17.80
C ASN A 140 -1.59 -8.32 -17.20
N ALA A 141 -1.60 -7.97 -15.91
CA ALA A 141 -0.39 -7.51 -15.23
C ALA A 141 0.71 -8.58 -15.24
N LEU A 142 0.37 -9.83 -14.88
CA LEU A 142 1.34 -10.94 -14.83
C LEU A 142 1.83 -11.35 -16.23
N ALA A 143 0.98 -11.30 -17.25
CA ALA A 143 1.37 -11.57 -18.62
C ALA A 143 2.36 -10.53 -19.15
N ALA A 144 2.20 -9.27 -18.75
CA ALA A 144 3.03 -8.15 -19.18
C ALA A 144 4.33 -7.97 -18.36
N ALA A 145 4.42 -8.57 -17.17
CA ALA A 145 5.52 -8.35 -16.24
C ALA A 145 6.72 -9.25 -16.52
N ASP A 146 7.92 -8.71 -16.30
CA ASP A 146 9.16 -9.52 -16.21
C ASP A 146 9.25 -10.19 -14.83
N ARG A 147 8.70 -9.55 -13.79
CA ARG A 147 8.78 -10.03 -12.40
C ARG A 147 7.58 -9.63 -11.56
N VAL A 148 7.42 -10.35 -10.46
CA VAL A 148 6.37 -10.09 -9.47
C VAL A 148 7.00 -9.61 -8.17
N LEU A 149 6.52 -8.49 -7.61
CA LEU A 149 6.81 -8.04 -6.26
C LEU A 149 5.59 -8.27 -5.38
N VAL A 150 5.77 -8.96 -4.25
CA VAL A 150 4.69 -9.33 -3.34
C VAL A 150 4.84 -8.57 -2.01
N PRO A 151 4.11 -7.46 -1.81
CA PRO A 151 3.99 -6.87 -0.48
C PRO A 151 3.24 -7.82 0.44
N LEU A 152 3.82 -8.15 1.60
CA LEU A 152 3.30 -9.10 2.55
C LEU A 152 3.20 -8.46 3.95
N GLN A 153 2.06 -8.56 4.59
CA GLN A 153 1.93 -8.23 6.01
C GLN A 153 2.20 -9.47 6.85
N ALA A 154 3.09 -9.35 7.84
CA ALA A 154 3.49 -10.45 8.72
C ALA A 154 2.37 -10.78 9.73
N GLU A 155 1.31 -11.42 9.23
CA GLU A 155 0.16 -11.92 9.99
C GLU A 155 -0.06 -13.40 9.67
N PHE A 156 -0.56 -14.16 10.61
CA PHE A 156 -0.72 -15.62 10.53
C PHE A 156 -1.45 -16.13 9.27
N PHE A 157 -2.42 -15.39 8.74
CA PHE A 157 -3.17 -15.75 7.53
C PHE A 157 -2.48 -15.41 6.20
N GLY A 158 -1.30 -14.78 6.23
CA GLY A 158 -0.58 -14.38 5.00
C GLY A 158 -0.08 -15.55 4.16
N LEU A 159 0.22 -16.68 4.77
CA LEU A 159 0.82 -17.85 4.11
C LEU A 159 -0.13 -18.58 3.16
N GLN A 160 -1.42 -18.70 3.50
CA GLN A 160 -2.41 -19.36 2.62
C GLN A 160 -2.65 -18.55 1.33
N GLY A 161 -2.75 -17.22 1.44
CA GLY A 161 -2.88 -16.33 0.29
C GLY A 161 -1.64 -16.38 -0.62
N TYR A 162 -0.47 -16.56 -0.03
CA TYR A 162 0.78 -16.66 -0.79
C TYR A 162 0.85 -17.96 -1.62
N ALA A 163 0.51 -19.13 -1.04
CA ALA A 163 0.51 -20.38 -1.78
C ALA A 163 -0.37 -20.29 -3.03
N ARG A 164 -1.59 -19.76 -2.87
CA ARG A 164 -2.51 -19.55 -3.99
C ARG A 164 -1.96 -18.59 -5.05
N LEU A 165 -1.26 -17.53 -4.63
CA LEU A 165 -0.60 -16.61 -5.54
C LEU A 165 0.51 -17.33 -6.33
N MET A 166 1.31 -18.18 -5.69
CA MET A 166 2.36 -18.95 -6.35
C MET A 166 1.80 -19.96 -7.37
N ASP A 167 0.65 -20.57 -7.10
CA ASP A 167 -0.05 -21.42 -8.06
C ASP A 167 -0.43 -20.62 -9.32
N ILE A 168 -0.97 -19.41 -9.16
CA ILE A 168 -1.32 -18.53 -10.29
C ILE A 168 -0.07 -18.09 -11.06
N ILE A 169 1.00 -17.68 -10.38
CA ILE A 169 2.27 -17.32 -11.03
C ILE A 169 2.77 -18.50 -11.86
N THR A 170 2.76 -19.71 -11.30
CA THR A 170 3.16 -20.93 -12.00
C THR A 170 2.28 -21.22 -13.22
N LEU A 171 0.97 -21.00 -13.11
CA LEU A 171 0.05 -21.15 -14.23
C LEU A 171 0.36 -20.14 -15.34
N VAL A 172 0.56 -18.88 -14.98
CA VAL A 172 0.93 -17.81 -15.93
C VAL A 172 2.27 -18.11 -16.60
N GLN A 173 3.27 -18.57 -15.87
CA GLN A 173 4.56 -19.00 -16.43
C GLN A 173 4.39 -20.11 -17.48
N ARG A 174 3.51 -21.06 -17.24
CA ARG A 174 3.27 -22.17 -18.17
C ARG A 174 2.46 -21.81 -19.40
N ARG A 175 1.56 -20.85 -19.31
CA ARG A 175 0.54 -20.60 -20.32
C ARG A 175 0.66 -19.27 -21.05
N LEU A 176 1.11 -18.22 -20.37
CA LEU A 176 1.07 -16.84 -20.87
C LEU A 176 2.45 -16.19 -20.96
N ASN A 177 3.26 -16.33 -19.89
CA ASN A 177 4.54 -15.61 -19.78
C ASN A 177 5.63 -16.51 -19.17
N PRO A 178 6.31 -17.33 -19.96
CA PRO A 178 7.36 -18.23 -19.47
C PRO A 178 8.58 -17.53 -18.82
N LYS A 179 8.73 -16.22 -19.08
CA LYS A 179 9.84 -15.42 -18.54
C LYS A 179 9.54 -14.79 -17.17
N LEU A 180 8.28 -14.83 -16.74
CA LEU A 180 7.89 -14.24 -15.45
C LEU A 180 8.68 -14.89 -14.31
N VAL A 181 9.23 -14.07 -13.43
CA VAL A 181 9.92 -14.57 -12.22
C VAL A 181 9.32 -13.96 -10.95
N LEU A 182 9.46 -14.66 -9.82
CA LEU A 182 9.22 -14.04 -8.51
C LEU A 182 10.38 -13.08 -8.24
N GLY A 183 10.13 -11.79 -8.38
CA GLY A 183 11.12 -10.73 -8.18
C GLY A 183 11.42 -10.47 -6.71
N GLY A 184 10.46 -10.77 -5.84
CA GLY A 184 10.68 -10.75 -4.40
C GLY A 184 9.44 -10.53 -3.55
N ILE A 185 9.65 -10.67 -2.25
CA ILE A 185 8.65 -10.48 -1.21
C ILE A 185 9.14 -9.40 -0.27
N VAL A 186 8.34 -8.35 -0.07
CA VAL A 186 8.63 -7.25 0.85
C VAL A 186 7.67 -7.27 2.04
N ALA A 187 8.23 -7.32 3.24
CA ALA A 187 7.43 -7.25 4.45
C ALA A 187 6.98 -5.80 4.72
N CYS A 188 5.66 -5.62 4.82
CA CYS A 188 5.01 -4.33 5.07
C CYS A 188 4.35 -4.29 6.45
N LYS A 189 4.25 -3.10 7.03
CA LYS A 189 3.65 -2.85 8.35
C LYS A 189 4.29 -3.69 9.46
N VAL A 190 5.62 -3.85 9.40
CA VAL A 190 6.39 -4.69 10.33
C VAL A 190 6.59 -3.97 11.67
N ASP A 191 5.89 -4.43 12.71
CA ASP A 191 6.19 -4.03 14.08
C ASP A 191 7.08 -5.10 14.76
N LYS A 192 8.39 -4.83 14.82
CA LYS A 192 9.39 -5.75 15.40
C LYS A 192 9.21 -5.98 16.92
N ARG A 193 8.37 -5.19 17.59
CA ARG A 193 8.08 -5.36 19.03
C ARG A 193 7.10 -6.51 19.27
N ALA A 194 6.30 -6.87 18.26
CA ALA A 194 5.34 -7.96 18.35
C ALA A 194 6.05 -9.29 18.04
N ARG A 195 6.11 -10.21 19.02
CA ARG A 195 6.75 -11.51 18.88
C ARG A 195 6.21 -12.33 17.70
N ILE A 196 4.88 -12.33 17.54
CA ILE A 196 4.22 -13.00 16.42
C ILE A 196 4.74 -12.53 15.05
N THR A 197 5.03 -11.24 14.91
CA THR A 197 5.60 -10.68 13.67
C THR A 197 6.97 -11.27 13.38
N THR A 198 7.81 -11.41 14.41
CA THR A 198 9.15 -11.98 14.27
C THR A 198 9.11 -13.46 13.88
N ASP A 199 8.22 -14.22 14.50
CA ASP A 199 8.06 -15.66 14.22
C ASP A 199 7.56 -15.88 12.78
N VAL A 200 6.54 -15.13 12.35
CA VAL A 200 6.01 -15.20 10.97
C VAL A 200 7.07 -14.77 9.93
N LEU A 201 7.84 -13.72 10.21
CA LEU A 201 8.90 -13.29 9.30
C LEU A 201 10.01 -14.33 9.17
N ALA A 202 10.38 -15.02 10.26
CA ALA A 202 11.36 -16.11 10.21
C ALA A 202 10.86 -17.26 9.32
N GLU A 203 9.61 -17.65 9.44
CA GLU A 203 8.99 -18.67 8.59
C GLU A 203 8.95 -18.22 7.13
N VAL A 204 8.50 -16.99 6.85
CA VAL A 204 8.49 -16.42 5.48
C VAL A 204 9.89 -16.41 4.88
N LYS A 205 10.92 -15.97 5.62
CA LYS A 205 12.31 -15.99 5.14
C LYS A 205 12.81 -17.40 4.83
N GLN A 206 12.43 -18.38 5.63
CA GLN A 206 12.86 -19.77 5.44
C GLN A 206 12.36 -20.34 4.10
N TRP A 207 11.11 -20.11 3.72
CA TRP A 207 10.57 -20.66 2.47
C TRP A 207 10.75 -19.72 1.26
N ALA A 208 10.86 -18.41 1.46
CA ALA A 208 11.11 -17.46 0.37
C ALA A 208 12.59 -17.38 -0.03
N GLY A 209 13.50 -17.73 0.88
CA GLY A 209 14.93 -17.72 0.63
C GLY A 209 15.42 -16.34 0.14
N GLU A 210 16.19 -16.35 -0.93
CA GLU A 210 16.76 -15.14 -1.54
C GLU A 210 15.69 -14.20 -2.14
N SER A 211 14.46 -14.68 -2.36
CA SER A 211 13.37 -13.83 -2.84
C SER A 211 12.85 -12.87 -1.76
N PHE A 212 13.18 -13.06 -0.48
CA PHE A 212 12.78 -12.14 0.57
C PHE A 212 13.67 -10.90 0.59
N PHE A 213 13.06 -9.69 0.57
CA PHE A 213 13.78 -8.43 0.71
C PHE A 213 14.22 -8.23 2.16
N GLU A 214 15.48 -7.80 2.38
CA GLU A 214 15.94 -7.42 3.71
C GLU A 214 15.32 -6.09 4.17
N SER A 215 15.05 -5.21 3.22
CA SER A 215 14.30 -3.96 3.45
C SER A 215 12.86 -4.27 3.81
N MET A 216 12.39 -3.66 4.92
CA MET A 216 11.04 -3.85 5.45
C MET A 216 10.38 -2.50 5.67
N ILE A 217 9.07 -2.42 5.46
CA ILE A 217 8.32 -1.18 5.66
C ILE A 217 7.69 -1.21 7.06
N ARG A 218 8.11 -0.30 7.93
CA ARG A 218 7.57 -0.11 9.27
C ARG A 218 6.16 0.50 9.23
N PRO A 219 5.30 0.29 10.24
CA PRO A 219 4.07 1.07 10.40
C PRO A 219 4.41 2.55 10.48
N ASN A 220 3.80 3.37 9.63
CA ASN A 220 4.07 4.81 9.61
C ASN A 220 2.82 5.58 9.17
N VAL A 221 2.31 6.44 10.06
CA VAL A 221 1.12 7.26 9.83
C VAL A 221 1.35 8.23 8.65
N LYS A 222 2.59 8.69 8.43
CA LYS A 222 2.93 9.60 7.32
C LYS A 222 2.69 9.00 5.95
N LEU A 223 2.76 7.66 5.82
CA LEU A 223 2.40 6.98 4.57
C LEU A 223 0.91 7.10 4.26
N SER A 224 0.04 7.01 5.28
CA SER A 224 -1.41 7.16 5.11
C SER A 224 -1.83 8.63 4.94
N GLU A 225 -1.20 9.54 5.69
CA GLU A 225 -1.43 10.98 5.53
C GLU A 225 -1.03 11.48 4.13
N ALA A 226 0.12 11.05 3.62
CA ALA A 226 0.62 11.44 2.30
C ALA A 226 -0.38 11.13 1.18
N THR A 227 -1.02 9.95 1.22
CA THR A 227 -2.03 9.55 0.23
C THR A 227 -3.25 10.45 0.22
N SER A 228 -3.69 10.93 1.41
CA SER A 228 -4.81 11.88 1.53
C SER A 228 -4.48 13.27 0.95
N HIS A 229 -3.19 13.57 0.76
CA HIS A 229 -2.71 14.81 0.16
C HIS A 229 -2.29 14.68 -1.31
N GLY A 230 -2.52 13.53 -1.95
CA GLY A 230 -2.11 13.30 -3.34
C GLY A 230 -0.59 13.35 -3.54
N LYS A 231 0.21 12.91 -2.56
CA LYS A 231 1.67 13.01 -2.55
C LYS A 231 2.31 11.71 -2.11
N SER A 232 3.50 11.41 -2.66
CA SER A 232 4.35 10.37 -2.06
C SER A 232 4.81 10.78 -0.66
N VAL A 233 5.28 9.80 0.11
CA VAL A 233 5.87 10.08 1.44
C VAL A 233 7.08 11.00 1.32
N PHE A 234 7.80 10.98 0.21
CA PHE A 234 8.96 11.85 -0.03
C PHE A 234 8.56 13.31 -0.20
N ARG A 235 7.44 13.59 -0.88
CA ARG A 235 6.92 14.95 -1.01
C ARG A 235 6.13 15.42 0.20
N TYR A 236 5.62 14.50 1.01
CA TYR A 236 4.82 14.83 2.19
C TYR A 236 5.69 14.93 3.46
N ALA A 237 6.57 13.95 3.70
CA ALA A 237 7.37 13.82 4.91
C ALA A 237 8.71 13.12 4.62
N ALA A 238 9.59 13.78 3.85
CA ALA A 238 10.84 13.22 3.33
C ALA A 238 11.80 12.70 4.42
N ALA A 239 11.72 13.24 5.64
CA ALA A 239 12.54 12.83 6.77
C ALA A 239 11.89 11.76 7.66
N SER A 240 10.75 11.17 7.21
CA SER A 240 10.05 10.14 7.98
C SER A 240 10.70 8.76 7.80
N ASN A 241 10.47 7.88 8.79
CA ASN A 241 10.88 6.48 8.68
C ASN A 241 10.29 5.79 7.44
N GLY A 242 9.08 6.19 7.00
CA GLY A 242 8.47 5.65 5.80
C GLY A 242 9.24 5.99 4.52
N ALA A 243 9.78 7.22 4.43
CA ALA A 243 10.64 7.63 3.32
C ALA A 243 11.98 6.88 3.33
N GLU A 244 12.60 6.73 4.49
CA GLU A 244 13.83 5.93 4.65
C GLU A 244 13.62 4.47 4.23
N ASP A 245 12.53 3.84 4.69
CA ASP A 245 12.22 2.44 4.39
C ASP A 245 12.02 2.21 2.88
N TYR A 246 11.26 3.08 2.21
CA TYR A 246 11.06 2.97 0.76
C TYR A 246 12.30 3.32 -0.05
N LEU A 247 13.16 4.22 0.42
CA LEU A 247 14.45 4.47 -0.23
C LEU A 247 15.37 3.26 -0.11
N ALA A 248 15.42 2.62 1.06
CA ALA A 248 16.17 1.38 1.27
C ALA A 248 15.66 0.25 0.36
N LEU A 249 14.32 0.09 0.28
CA LEU A 249 13.70 -0.88 -0.62
C LEU A 249 14.06 -0.61 -2.08
N ALA A 250 14.00 0.65 -2.53
CA ALA A 250 14.33 1.01 -3.91
C ALA A 250 15.79 0.70 -4.26
N ARG A 251 16.71 0.93 -3.34
CA ARG A 251 18.13 0.61 -3.50
C ARG A 251 18.36 -0.90 -3.61
N GLU A 252 17.74 -1.68 -2.73
CA GLU A 252 17.80 -3.14 -2.78
C GLU A 252 17.14 -3.68 -4.04
N PHE A 253 16.01 -3.10 -4.44
CA PHE A 253 15.31 -3.42 -5.69
C PHE A 253 16.22 -3.21 -6.90
N LEU A 254 16.89 -2.07 -7.02
CA LEU A 254 17.82 -1.78 -8.13
C LEU A 254 19.02 -2.73 -8.14
N LEU A 255 19.57 -3.05 -6.98
CA LEU A 255 20.67 -4.01 -6.89
C LEU A 255 20.24 -5.38 -7.42
N ARG A 256 19.07 -5.87 -7.02
CA ARG A 256 18.55 -7.19 -7.44
C ARG A 256 18.07 -7.24 -8.89
N THR A 257 17.57 -6.14 -9.41
CA THR A 257 16.92 -6.11 -10.73
C THR A 257 17.85 -5.66 -11.85
N ALA A 258 18.75 -4.73 -11.59
CA ALA A 258 19.60 -4.09 -12.56
C ALA A 258 21.12 -4.21 -12.23
N GLY A 259 21.47 -4.82 -11.10
CA GLY A 259 22.86 -4.87 -10.62
C GLY A 259 23.43 -3.49 -10.24
N VAL A 260 22.57 -2.48 -10.09
CA VAL A 260 22.99 -1.09 -9.84
C VAL A 260 23.04 -0.83 -8.34
N LYS A 261 24.23 -0.44 -7.86
CA LYS A 261 24.43 0.06 -6.50
C LYS A 261 24.07 1.54 -6.46
N ALA A 262 22.89 1.88 -5.94
CA ALA A 262 22.40 3.25 -5.87
C ALA A 262 22.92 3.98 -4.61
N SER A 263 22.92 5.33 -4.66
CA SER A 263 23.34 6.19 -3.54
C SER A 263 22.45 5.98 -2.31
N GLU A 264 23.06 6.02 -1.14
CA GLU A 264 22.35 5.96 0.15
C GLU A 264 21.55 7.23 0.42
N GLN A 265 22.10 8.35 -0.02
CA GLN A 265 21.51 9.67 0.18
C GLN A 265 21.50 10.43 -1.15
N PRO A 266 20.53 10.17 -2.04
CA PRO A 266 20.43 10.86 -3.31
C PRO A 266 20.22 12.36 -3.09
N ALA A 267 20.91 13.20 -3.86
CA ALA A 267 20.87 14.65 -3.72
C ALA A 267 19.41 15.18 -3.81
N ALA A 268 18.60 14.60 -4.68
CA ALA A 268 17.19 14.97 -4.81
C ALA A 268 16.41 14.73 -3.52
N TRP A 269 16.65 13.64 -2.81
CA TRP A 269 16.02 13.36 -1.51
C TRP A 269 16.52 14.31 -0.42
N LEU A 270 17.84 14.54 -0.34
CA LEU A 270 18.41 15.48 0.63
C LEU A 270 17.84 16.89 0.46
N LYS A 271 17.65 17.32 -0.79
CA LYS A 271 17.00 18.60 -1.09
C LYS A 271 15.57 18.64 -0.56
N LEU A 272 14.76 17.62 -0.82
CA LEU A 272 13.38 17.55 -0.30
C LEU A 272 13.34 17.61 1.24
N VAL A 273 14.25 16.92 1.91
CA VAL A 273 14.37 16.96 3.38
C VAL A 273 14.69 18.37 3.86
N GLN A 274 15.60 19.06 3.17
CA GLN A 274 16.00 20.43 3.54
C GLN A 274 14.85 21.43 3.28
N ASP A 275 14.26 21.40 2.10
CA ASP A 275 13.13 22.27 1.73
C ASP A 275 11.97 22.15 2.73
N GLN A 276 11.60 20.92 3.13
CA GLN A 276 10.54 20.70 4.14
C GLN A 276 10.92 21.21 5.54
N LYS A 277 12.18 21.13 5.94
CA LYS A 277 12.65 21.69 7.21
C LYS A 277 12.56 23.22 7.20
N ASP A 278 12.92 23.85 6.07
CA ASP A 278 12.90 25.31 5.93
C ASP A 278 11.47 25.84 5.88
N GLU A 279 10.56 25.15 5.19
CA GLU A 279 9.12 25.47 5.18
C GLU A 279 8.51 25.35 6.59
N ALA A 280 8.82 24.27 7.33
CA ALA A 280 8.36 24.10 8.71
C ALA A 280 8.89 25.21 9.64
N ARG A 281 10.15 25.62 9.48
CA ARG A 281 10.73 26.73 10.24
C ARG A 281 10.07 28.07 9.91
N ALA A 282 9.80 28.34 8.63
CA ALA A 282 9.11 29.55 8.18
C ALA A 282 7.68 29.61 8.76
N THR A 283 6.94 28.51 8.68
CA THR A 283 5.59 28.40 9.25
C THR A 283 5.59 28.62 10.77
N ALA A 284 6.54 28.00 11.49
CA ALA A 284 6.66 28.19 12.94
C ALA A 284 7.00 29.65 13.32
N ARG A 285 7.83 30.35 12.52
CA ARG A 285 8.12 31.78 12.73
C ARG A 285 6.87 32.64 12.51
N ALA A 286 6.15 32.40 11.41
CA ALA A 286 4.92 33.12 11.09
C ALA A 286 3.85 32.91 12.19
N MET A 287 3.64 31.69 12.66
CA MET A 287 2.73 31.40 13.75
C MET A 287 3.14 32.11 15.05
N LYS A 288 4.43 32.10 15.38
CA LYS A 288 4.95 32.80 16.58
C LYS A 288 4.77 34.33 16.48
N GLN A 289 4.91 34.87 15.30
CA GLN A 289 4.68 36.30 15.06
C GLN A 289 3.19 36.64 15.21
N ALA A 290 2.31 35.90 14.52
CA ALA A 290 0.87 36.09 14.62
C ALA A 290 0.35 35.93 16.05
N TRP A 291 0.92 35.00 16.82
CA TRP A 291 0.59 34.82 18.25
C TRP A 291 1.02 36.03 19.11
N ARG A 292 2.19 36.64 18.82
CA ARG A 292 2.65 37.86 19.53
C ARG A 292 1.79 39.07 19.19
N GLU A 293 1.31 39.19 17.96
CA GLU A 293 0.43 40.27 17.52
C GLU A 293 -1.00 40.12 18.08
N ALA A 294 -1.44 38.89 18.34
CA ALA A 294 -2.77 38.59 18.87
C ALA A 294 -2.88 38.74 20.40
N ILE A 295 -1.76 38.81 21.14
CA ILE A 295 -1.80 39.06 22.58
C ILE A 295 -2.01 40.56 22.80
N PRO A 296 -3.12 40.99 23.43
CA PRO A 296 -3.28 42.39 23.83
C PRO A 296 -2.14 42.76 24.79
N VAL A 297 -1.49 43.89 24.52
CA VAL A 297 -0.57 44.46 25.50
C VAL A 297 -1.40 44.73 26.77
N PRO A 298 -1.06 44.17 27.93
CA PRO A 298 -1.78 44.50 29.14
C PRO A 298 -1.70 46.00 29.35
N ASP A 299 -2.84 46.61 29.66
CA ASP A 299 -2.89 48.01 30.01
C ASP A 299 -1.81 48.31 31.06
N PRO A 300 -1.12 49.50 30.93
CA PRO A 300 -0.15 49.84 31.94
C PRO A 300 -0.83 49.81 33.33
N PRO A 301 -0.13 49.40 34.39
CA PRO A 301 -0.69 49.37 35.71
C PRO A 301 -1.32 50.73 36.01
N LEU A 302 -2.59 50.74 36.38
CA LEU A 302 -3.24 51.93 36.85
C LEU A 302 -2.37 52.51 37.96
N GLU A 303 -1.96 53.82 37.86
CA GLU A 303 -1.23 54.50 38.91
C GLU A 303 -2.02 54.34 40.20
N PRO A 304 -1.37 54.07 41.34
CA PRO A 304 -2.07 53.93 42.61
C PRO A 304 -2.77 55.27 42.93
N THR A 305 -4.08 55.28 42.78
CA THR A 305 -4.91 56.38 43.24
C THR A 305 -4.68 56.48 44.75
N THR A 306 -4.12 57.64 45.14
CA THR A 306 -3.98 58.00 46.57
C THR A 306 -5.34 57.90 47.25
N PRO A 307 -5.51 57.12 48.33
CA PRO A 307 -6.80 57.00 48.98
C PRO A 307 -7.17 58.35 49.60
N ALA A 308 -8.39 58.80 49.30
CA ALA A 308 -8.95 59.96 49.97
C ALA A 308 -9.03 59.73 51.49
N PRO A 309 -8.89 60.81 52.32
CA PRO A 309 -8.93 60.67 53.77
C PRO A 309 -10.27 60.09 54.22
N VAL A 310 -10.20 58.96 54.90
CA VAL A 310 -11.38 58.26 55.45
C VAL A 310 -11.75 58.95 56.78
N GLU A 311 -12.95 59.56 56.86
CA GLU A 311 -13.55 60.02 58.12
C GLU A 311 -13.76 58.79 59.06
N PRO A 312 -13.61 58.97 60.37
CA PRO A 312 -13.71 57.86 61.35
C PRO A 312 -15.17 57.38 61.54
N VAL A 313 -15.45 56.20 61.08
CA VAL A 313 -16.72 55.51 61.29
C VAL A 313 -16.77 54.97 62.68
N GLN A 314 -17.80 55.32 63.45
CA GLN A 314 -18.09 54.87 64.83
C GLN A 314 -18.27 53.33 64.88
N ALA A 315 -17.62 52.66 65.78
CA ALA A 315 -17.64 51.23 66.00
C ALA A 315 -19.00 50.74 66.50
N THR A 316 -19.63 49.83 65.79
CA THR A 316 -20.73 49.00 66.23
C THR A 316 -20.20 47.67 66.75
N PRO A 317 -20.78 47.11 67.89
CA PRO A 317 -20.21 45.97 68.56
C PRO A 317 -20.38 44.65 67.81
N ALA A 318 -19.36 43.82 67.90
CA ALA A 318 -19.26 42.51 67.20
C ALA A 318 -20.29 41.50 67.74
N PRO A 319 -20.89 40.67 66.83
CA PRO A 319 -21.68 39.53 67.26
C PRO A 319 -20.80 38.32 67.62
N GLN A 320 -21.19 37.61 68.67
CA GLN A 320 -20.53 36.42 69.21
C GLN A 320 -20.50 35.21 68.24
N PRO A 321 -19.52 34.31 68.35
CA PRO A 321 -19.37 33.20 67.49
C PRO A 321 -20.31 32.03 67.80
N LYS A 322 -21.10 31.56 66.82
CA LYS A 322 -21.87 30.31 66.83
C LYS A 322 -21.01 29.12 66.49
N SER A 323 -21.15 28.08 67.27
CA SER A 323 -20.44 26.83 67.32
C SER A 323 -20.31 26.08 65.94
N LYS A 324 -19.15 25.45 65.80
CA LYS A 324 -18.76 24.57 64.69
C LYS A 324 -19.65 23.31 64.58
N ALA A 325 -20.28 23.07 63.49
CA ALA A 325 -20.81 21.77 63.11
C ALA A 325 -19.85 21.09 62.09
N LYS A 326 -19.49 19.83 62.37
CA LYS A 326 -18.62 18.99 61.54
C LYS A 326 -19.27 18.66 60.22
N PRO A 327 -18.53 18.57 59.11
CA PRO A 327 -19.05 18.07 57.85
C PRO A 327 -19.14 16.55 57.87
N LYS A 328 -20.30 16.02 57.45
CA LYS A 328 -20.58 14.61 57.20
C LYS A 328 -20.08 14.25 55.80
N ALA A 329 -19.40 13.11 55.66
CA ALA A 329 -18.98 12.51 54.41
C ALA A 329 -20.17 12.09 53.52
N PRO A 330 -20.04 12.15 52.23
CA PRO A 330 -21.10 11.65 51.32
C PRO A 330 -20.98 10.12 51.12
N GLN A 331 -22.11 9.44 51.37
CA GLN A 331 -22.32 8.03 50.99
C GLN A 331 -22.79 7.93 49.52
N PRO A 332 -22.50 6.81 48.85
CA PRO A 332 -22.92 6.59 47.46
C PRO A 332 -24.38 6.14 47.41
N LYS A 333 -25.17 6.75 46.57
CA LYS A 333 -26.52 6.28 46.23
C LYS A 333 -26.48 5.30 45.05
N LEU A 334 -26.77 4.04 45.38
CA LEU A 334 -27.36 3.06 44.44
C LEU A 334 -28.83 3.47 44.18
N SER A 335 -29.22 3.53 42.93
CA SER A 335 -30.63 3.37 42.57
C SER A 335 -30.74 2.51 41.30
N ALA A 336 -31.26 1.31 41.55
CA ALA A 336 -31.86 0.46 40.56
C ALA A 336 -33.28 0.94 40.26
N SER A 337 -33.71 0.87 39.00
CA SER A 337 -35.09 0.67 38.58
C SER A 337 -35.05 0.15 37.15
N ALA A 338 -35.23 -1.05 36.92
CA ALA A 338 -36.37 -1.91 36.60
C ALA A 338 -37.22 -1.41 35.42
N THR A 339 -37.17 -2.26 34.40
CA THR A 339 -38.00 -2.46 33.21
C THR A 339 -39.48 -2.19 33.43
N PRO A 340 -40.29 -1.97 32.32
CA PRO A 340 -40.94 -3.17 31.81
C PRO A 340 -40.99 -3.28 30.25
N ALA A 341 -41.08 -4.55 29.85
CA ALA A 341 -41.35 -5.05 28.54
C ALA A 341 -42.77 -4.69 28.06
N ALA A 342 -42.88 -4.51 26.73
CA ALA A 342 -44.16 -4.68 26.05
C ALA A 342 -43.93 -5.58 24.83
N SER A 343 -44.54 -6.72 24.92
CA SER A 343 -44.81 -7.71 23.91
C SER A 343 -45.75 -7.20 22.83
N VAL A 344 -45.46 -7.49 21.57
CA VAL A 344 -46.51 -7.67 20.55
C VAL A 344 -46.14 -8.87 19.69
N ALA A 345 -46.99 -9.86 19.73
CA ALA A 345 -46.98 -11.10 18.98
C ALA A 345 -47.55 -10.92 17.55
N PRO A 346 -47.55 -11.98 16.71
CA PRO A 346 -47.53 -11.86 15.26
C PRO A 346 -48.94 -11.88 14.64
N ARG A 347 -49.05 -11.45 13.40
CA ARG A 347 -50.22 -11.73 12.55
C ARG A 347 -49.86 -12.63 11.39
N GLU A 348 -50.47 -13.81 11.39
CA GLU A 348 -50.73 -14.73 10.27
C GLU A 348 -51.65 -14.09 9.20
N SER A 349 -51.48 -14.55 7.98
CA SER A 349 -52.51 -14.99 7.01
C SER A 349 -51.74 -15.48 5.75
N ALA A 350 -51.77 -16.77 5.45
CA ALA A 350 -52.73 -17.54 4.67
C ALA A 350 -52.73 -17.06 3.20
N ASP A 351 -52.60 -17.82 2.20
CA ASP A 351 -52.99 -19.15 1.72
C ASP A 351 -52.47 -19.21 0.28
N SER A 352 -52.13 -20.24 -0.37
CA SER A 352 -52.76 -21.48 -0.79
C SER A 352 -51.88 -22.22 -1.82
N GLN A 353 -51.79 -23.52 -1.65
CA GLN A 353 -51.98 -24.63 -2.65
C GLN A 353 -51.10 -24.61 -3.92
N ALA A 354 -50.49 -25.69 -4.33
CA ALA A 354 -50.90 -27.12 -4.37
C ALA A 354 -49.74 -28.07 -4.79
N LYS A 355 -49.74 -29.23 -4.16
CA LYS A 355 -49.69 -30.60 -4.68
C LYS A 355 -48.49 -31.14 -5.47
N GLN A 356 -47.90 -32.20 -4.83
CA GLN A 356 -47.67 -33.57 -5.36
C GLN A 356 -46.52 -33.67 -6.39
N THR A 357 -45.56 -34.60 -6.27
CA THR A 357 -45.53 -36.01 -5.91
C THR A 357 -44.10 -36.54 -5.80
N ALA A 358 -43.96 -37.62 -4.98
CA ALA A 358 -43.08 -38.76 -5.13
C ALA A 358 -41.60 -38.66 -4.75
N SER A 359 -41.31 -39.17 -3.58
CA SER A 359 -40.41 -40.26 -3.16
C SER A 359 -39.32 -40.72 -4.13
N ALA A 360 -38.09 -40.51 -3.71
CA ALA A 360 -37.03 -41.50 -3.95
C ALA A 360 -35.92 -41.27 -2.92
N THR A 361 -35.68 -42.27 -2.13
CA THR A 361 -34.57 -42.44 -1.18
C THR A 361 -33.26 -42.58 -1.96
N PRO A 362 -32.17 -41.91 -1.61
CA PRO A 362 -30.87 -42.26 -2.19
C PRO A 362 -30.14 -43.25 -1.30
N GLU A 363 -29.72 -44.35 -1.91
CA GLU A 363 -28.80 -45.37 -1.42
C GLU A 363 -27.43 -44.76 -1.06
N LYS A 364 -26.82 -45.33 0.00
CA LYS A 364 -25.41 -45.15 0.34
C LYS A 364 -24.50 -45.76 -0.71
N PRO A 365 -23.48 -45.10 -1.24
CA PRO A 365 -22.39 -45.76 -1.91
C PRO A 365 -21.33 -46.21 -0.93
N SER A 366 -20.91 -47.45 -1.18
CA SER A 366 -19.90 -48.24 -0.48
C SER A 366 -18.49 -47.60 -0.53
N SER A 367 -17.76 -47.85 0.55
CA SER A 367 -16.33 -47.58 0.72
C SER A 367 -15.48 -48.17 -0.40
N LYS A 368 -14.75 -47.34 -1.15
CA LYS A 368 -13.56 -47.75 -1.91
C LYS A 368 -12.34 -47.02 -1.38
N SER A 369 -11.36 -47.86 -1.07
CA SER A 369 -10.04 -47.60 -0.53
C SER A 369 -9.27 -46.48 -1.24
N VAL A 370 -8.68 -45.57 -0.45
CA VAL A 370 -7.73 -44.54 -0.86
C VAL A 370 -6.37 -45.23 -1.12
N PRO A 371 -5.71 -44.99 -2.27
CA PRO A 371 -4.32 -45.40 -2.46
C PRO A 371 -3.35 -44.45 -1.80
N ALA A 372 -2.31 -45.00 -1.17
CA ALA A 372 -1.22 -44.29 -0.47
C ALA A 372 -0.42 -43.37 -1.37
N PRO A 373 0.23 -42.33 -0.81
CA PRO A 373 0.96 -41.31 -1.57
C PRO A 373 2.24 -41.89 -2.19
N ARG A 374 2.44 -41.61 -3.48
CA ARG A 374 3.65 -41.95 -4.22
C ARG A 374 4.83 -41.12 -3.73
N LYS A 375 5.96 -41.77 -3.51
CA LYS A 375 7.26 -41.26 -3.12
C LYS A 375 7.76 -40.23 -4.17
N SER A 376 8.37 -39.15 -3.69
CA SER A 376 9.02 -38.08 -4.44
C SER A 376 10.10 -38.61 -5.40
N PRO A 377 10.30 -38.02 -6.58
CA PRO A 377 11.38 -38.40 -7.47
C PRO A 377 12.74 -37.86 -6.96
N THR A 378 13.68 -38.75 -6.97
CA THR A 378 15.11 -38.56 -6.67
C THR A 378 15.73 -37.47 -7.54
N VAL A 379 16.41 -36.52 -6.91
CA VAL A 379 17.23 -35.49 -7.55
C VAL A 379 18.39 -36.17 -8.29
N ILE A 380 18.39 -36.12 -9.61
CA ILE A 380 19.53 -36.50 -10.43
C ILE A 380 20.53 -35.31 -10.42
N ARG A 381 21.65 -35.49 -9.72
CA ARG A 381 22.82 -34.63 -9.83
C ARG A 381 23.43 -34.80 -11.23
N THR A 382 23.24 -33.83 -12.11
CA THR A 382 24.00 -33.72 -13.34
C THR A 382 25.40 -33.17 -13.05
N ALA A 383 26.41 -33.97 -13.41
CA ALA A 383 27.81 -33.64 -13.27
C ALA A 383 28.20 -32.43 -14.13
N ALA A 384 28.93 -31.52 -13.54
CA ALA A 384 29.50 -30.36 -14.20
C ALA A 384 30.47 -30.80 -15.31
N ARG A 385 30.16 -30.44 -16.57
CA ARG A 385 31.06 -30.52 -17.70
C ARG A 385 32.14 -29.43 -17.56
N ARG A 386 33.40 -29.86 -17.42
CA ARG A 386 34.58 -28.96 -17.49
C ARG A 386 34.67 -28.34 -18.87
N VAL A 387 34.74 -27.02 -18.92
CA VAL A 387 35.07 -26.24 -20.10
C VAL A 387 36.61 -26.33 -20.32
N PRO A 388 37.12 -26.63 -21.52
CA PRO A 388 38.55 -26.62 -21.78
C PRO A 388 39.06 -25.17 -21.94
N THR A 389 40.20 -24.89 -21.31
CA THR A 389 40.97 -23.65 -21.46
C THR A 389 41.55 -23.51 -22.87
N PRO A 390 41.52 -22.31 -23.48
CA PRO A 390 42.17 -22.10 -24.78
C PRO A 390 43.69 -22.08 -24.64
N SER A 391 44.38 -22.80 -25.54
CA SER A 391 45.83 -22.89 -25.67
C SER A 391 46.43 -21.54 -26.15
N LYS A 392 47.58 -21.19 -25.61
CA LYS A 392 48.42 -20.07 -26.05
C LYS A 392 48.83 -20.25 -27.51
N ALA A 393 48.66 -19.20 -28.32
CA ALA A 393 49.27 -19.05 -29.63
C ALA A 393 50.78 -18.70 -29.52
N PRO A 394 51.65 -19.12 -30.44
CA PRO A 394 53.05 -18.83 -30.39
C PRO A 394 53.40 -17.41 -30.87
N GLU A 395 54.34 -16.78 -30.21
CA GLU A 395 55.01 -15.55 -30.63
C GLU A 395 55.76 -15.77 -31.94
N SER A 396 55.50 -14.88 -32.91
CA SER A 396 56.33 -14.75 -34.13
C SER A 396 57.27 -13.56 -33.96
N THR A 397 58.55 -13.83 -33.86
CA THR A 397 59.68 -12.92 -34.12
C THR A 397 59.71 -12.49 -35.58
N SER A 398 59.71 -11.22 -35.84
CA SER A 398 60.61 -10.44 -36.73
C SER A 398 60.23 -8.98 -36.68
#